data_9d600aa1f6defb602e4f569716968088
#
_entry.id   9d600aa1f6defb602e4f569716968088
#
_cell.length_a   1.000
_cell.length_b   1.000
_cell.length_c   1.000
_cell.angle_alpha   90.00
_cell.angle_beta   90.00
_cell.angle_gamma   90.00
#
_symmetry.space_group_name_H-M   'P 1'
#
loop_
_entity.id
_entity.type
_entity.pdbx_description
1 polymer ?
#
loop_
_entity_poly.entity_id
_entity_poly.type
_entity_poly.pdbx_seq_one_letter_code
_entity_poly.pdbx_strand_id
1 'polypeptide(L)'
;MKILKYFAILFFFLPYSAQSNEWTLVYENSLNGDKVFIDISNIEKKDNLIYFWDMLSHKEYNDTHKYWSITAYIEANCDEFWYRKLNLLMHEKEMGMNPAFFETKNRSHIIIKPKKEKSGQFILLKTACDLSN
;
A
#
# COMPACT_ATOMS: atom_id res chain seq x y z
N MET A 1 -17.03 24.82 -57.37
CA MET A 1 -16.58 25.28 -56.03
C MET A 1 -16.77 24.15 -55.06
N LYS A 2 -15.70 23.49 -54.68
CA LYS A 2 -15.74 22.41 -53.69
C LYS A 2 -15.36 22.97 -52.34
N ILE A 3 -16.33 23.03 -51.43
CA ILE A 3 -16.12 23.47 -50.01
C ILE A 3 -15.58 22.26 -49.27
N LEU A 4 -14.29 22.31 -48.94
CA LEU A 4 -13.61 21.32 -48.13
C LEU A 4 -13.97 21.60 -46.67
N LYS A 5 -14.84 20.75 -46.10
CA LYS A 5 -15.17 20.79 -44.66
C LYS A 5 -14.02 20.20 -43.85
N TYR A 6 -13.23 21.04 -43.21
CA TYR A 6 -12.27 20.61 -42.23
C TYR A 6 -13.02 20.16 -40.99
N PHE A 7 -13.05 18.86 -40.78
CA PHE A 7 -13.52 18.26 -39.53
C PHE A 7 -12.36 18.31 -38.54
N ALA A 8 -12.36 19.34 -37.67
CA ALA A 8 -11.40 19.44 -36.62
C ALA A 8 -11.76 18.39 -35.53
N ILE A 9 -11.02 17.28 -35.53
CA ILE A 9 -11.09 16.30 -34.43
C ILE A 9 -10.40 16.91 -33.24
N LEU A 10 -11.20 17.42 -32.30
CA LEU A 10 -10.73 17.87 -31.01
C LEU A 10 -10.42 16.62 -30.18
N PHE A 11 -9.14 16.22 -30.14
CA PHE A 11 -8.66 15.22 -29.19
C PHE A 11 -8.75 15.83 -27.78
N PHE A 12 -9.78 15.47 -27.06
CA PHE A 12 -9.84 15.70 -25.63
C PHE A 12 -8.75 14.83 -24.97
N PHE A 13 -7.59 15.42 -24.72
CA PHE A 13 -6.63 14.88 -23.78
C PHE A 13 -7.24 15.00 -22.37
N LEU A 14 -7.97 13.98 -21.95
CA LEU A 14 -8.30 13.83 -20.54
C LEU A 14 -6.98 13.64 -19.80
N PRO A 15 -6.65 14.49 -18.81
CA PRO A 15 -5.48 14.23 -17.97
C PRO A 15 -5.75 12.90 -17.26
N TYR A 16 -5.01 11.87 -17.63
CA TYR A 16 -4.92 10.66 -16.83
C TYR A 16 -4.25 11.08 -15.53
N SER A 17 -5.04 11.28 -14.48
CA SER A 17 -4.51 11.45 -13.13
C SER A 17 -3.85 10.14 -12.76
N ALA A 18 -2.56 10.05 -12.96
CA ALA A 18 -1.77 8.98 -12.38
C ALA A 18 -1.92 9.12 -10.87
N GLN A 19 -2.67 8.21 -10.25
CA GLN A 19 -2.88 8.16 -8.82
C GLN A 19 -1.53 7.82 -8.19
N SER A 20 -0.81 8.83 -7.69
CA SER A 20 0.46 8.65 -7.01
C SER A 20 0.20 8.11 -5.62
N ASN A 21 0.93 7.07 -5.21
CA ASN A 21 0.93 6.58 -3.85
C ASN A 21 1.55 7.63 -2.93
N GLU A 22 0.90 7.92 -1.82
CA GLU A 22 1.39 8.84 -0.80
C GLU A 22 1.82 8.05 0.44
N TRP A 23 3.07 7.62 0.42
CA TRP A 23 3.65 6.84 1.50
C TRP A 23 3.98 7.72 2.70
N THR A 24 3.33 7.44 3.82
CA THR A 24 3.57 8.12 5.10
C THR A 24 4.20 7.14 6.07
N LEU A 25 5.32 7.53 6.67
CA LEU A 25 6.02 6.75 7.68
C LEU A 25 5.15 6.65 8.94
N VAL A 26 4.89 5.43 9.38
CA VAL A 26 4.10 5.17 10.61
C VAL A 26 4.94 4.53 11.71
N TYR A 27 6.00 3.82 11.36
CA TYR A 27 6.84 3.13 12.34
C TYR A 27 8.26 2.95 11.80
N GLU A 28 9.25 3.14 12.67
CA GLU A 28 10.65 2.79 12.42
C GLU A 28 11.15 1.90 13.55
N ASN A 29 11.70 0.74 13.19
CA ASN A 29 12.25 -0.18 14.16
C ASN A 29 13.63 0.32 14.60
N SER A 30 13.76 0.69 15.88
CA SER A 30 14.99 1.23 16.44
C SER A 30 16.16 0.24 16.46
N LEU A 31 15.89 -1.07 16.37
CA LEU A 31 16.92 -2.10 16.43
C LEU A 31 17.60 -2.32 15.06
N ASN A 32 16.84 -2.35 13.99
CA ASN A 32 17.36 -2.65 12.64
C ASN A 32 17.16 -1.54 11.61
N GLY A 33 16.41 -0.47 11.97
CA GLY A 33 16.15 0.66 11.08
C GLY A 33 15.11 0.40 9.98
N ASP A 34 14.41 -0.73 10.02
CA ASP A 34 13.33 -1.02 9.07
C ASP A 34 12.18 -0.04 9.27
N LYS A 35 11.57 0.38 8.17
CA LYS A 35 10.50 1.38 8.16
C LYS A 35 9.22 0.81 7.60
N VAL A 36 8.11 1.14 8.25
CA VAL A 36 6.76 0.80 7.82
C VAL A 36 6.00 2.06 7.43
N PHE A 37 5.39 2.01 6.27
CA PHE A 37 4.63 3.11 5.68
C PHE A 37 3.19 2.68 5.40
N ILE A 38 2.31 3.64 5.30
CA ILE A 38 0.93 3.48 4.82
C ILE A 38 0.68 4.43 3.65
N ASP A 39 -0.07 3.98 2.65
CA ASP A 39 -0.56 4.85 1.59
C ASP A 39 -1.83 5.56 2.05
N ILE A 40 -1.69 6.78 2.52
CA ILE A 40 -2.79 7.57 3.08
C ILE A 40 -3.77 8.08 2.02
N SER A 41 -3.36 8.16 0.77
CA SER A 41 -4.20 8.66 -0.32
C SER A 41 -5.21 7.64 -0.84
N ASN A 42 -5.02 6.35 -0.50
CA ASN A 42 -5.81 5.23 -1.05
C ASN A 42 -6.41 4.34 0.04
N ILE A 43 -6.84 4.92 1.17
CA ILE A 43 -7.59 4.17 2.19
C ILE A 43 -9.05 4.14 1.79
N GLU A 44 -9.60 2.94 1.63
CA GLU A 44 -11.00 2.72 1.28
C GLU A 44 -11.76 2.16 2.48
N LYS A 45 -12.95 2.68 2.73
CA LYS A 45 -13.87 2.13 3.73
C LYS A 45 -15.06 1.48 3.04
N LYS A 46 -15.33 0.22 3.40
CA LYS A 46 -16.44 -0.55 2.86
C LYS A 46 -17.11 -1.33 3.99
N ASP A 47 -18.33 -0.94 4.33
CA ASP A 47 -19.05 -1.43 5.52
C ASP A 47 -18.23 -1.15 6.80
N ASN A 48 -17.94 -2.16 7.61
CA ASN A 48 -17.12 -2.06 8.81
C ASN A 48 -15.65 -2.45 8.58
N LEU A 49 -15.24 -2.60 7.32
CA LEU A 49 -13.88 -2.94 6.93
C LEU A 49 -13.20 -1.76 6.26
N ILE A 50 -11.89 -1.69 6.40
CA ILE A 50 -11.04 -0.77 5.66
C ILE A 50 -10.02 -1.54 4.84
N TYR A 51 -9.63 -0.95 3.71
CA TYR A 51 -8.67 -1.51 2.77
C TYR A 51 -7.60 -0.47 2.48
N PHE A 52 -6.35 -0.87 2.56
CA PHE A 52 -5.22 0.03 2.32
C PHE A 52 -3.97 -0.73 1.93
N TRP A 53 -2.99 0.00 1.41
CA TRP A 53 -1.65 -0.52 1.15
C TRP A 53 -0.70 -0.13 2.28
N ASP A 54 0.10 -1.08 2.75
CA ASP A 54 1.27 -0.83 3.56
C ASP A 54 2.56 -1.14 2.79
N MET A 55 3.67 -0.67 3.31
CA MET A 55 4.98 -0.98 2.81
C MET A 55 5.96 -1.16 3.96
N LEU A 56 6.70 -2.26 3.94
CA LEU A 56 7.89 -2.48 4.75
C LEU A 56 9.12 -2.25 3.88
N SER A 57 9.93 -1.26 4.23
CA SER A 57 11.22 -1.01 3.57
C SER A 57 12.35 -1.33 4.52
N HIS A 58 13.19 -2.29 4.15
CA HIS A 58 14.35 -2.69 4.94
C HIS A 58 15.46 -1.66 4.80
N LYS A 59 16.22 -1.45 5.88
CA LYS A 59 17.45 -0.66 5.84
C LYS A 59 18.57 -1.43 5.13
N GLU A 60 18.58 -2.75 5.26
CA GLU A 60 19.52 -3.64 4.63
C GLU A 60 18.81 -4.64 3.72
N TYR A 61 19.50 -5.06 2.65
CA TYR A 61 18.96 -6.04 1.73
C TYR A 61 18.67 -7.38 2.44
N ASN A 62 17.49 -7.93 2.21
CA ASN A 62 17.15 -9.25 2.75
C ASN A 62 17.73 -10.34 1.85
N ASP A 63 18.89 -10.87 2.22
CA ASP A 63 19.58 -11.90 1.45
C ASP A 63 18.85 -13.24 1.38
N THR A 64 18.04 -13.54 2.39
CA THR A 64 17.29 -14.80 2.45
C THR A 64 16.19 -14.84 1.39
N HIS A 65 15.45 -13.76 1.23
CA HIS A 65 14.31 -13.68 0.32
C HIS A 65 14.55 -12.76 -0.88
N LYS A 66 15.74 -12.17 -1.00
CA LYS A 66 16.18 -11.37 -2.16
C LYS A 66 15.33 -10.15 -2.46
N TYR A 67 14.96 -9.37 -1.43
CA TYR A 67 14.20 -8.14 -1.61
C TYR A 67 14.67 -7.00 -0.68
N TRP A 68 14.36 -5.76 -1.06
CA TRP A 68 14.53 -4.56 -0.25
C TRP A 68 13.25 -4.07 0.39
N SER A 69 12.12 -4.24 -0.27
CA SER A 69 10.84 -3.81 0.24
C SER A 69 9.71 -4.76 -0.13
N ILE A 70 8.68 -4.74 0.69
CA ILE A 70 7.43 -5.48 0.47
C ILE A 70 6.29 -4.48 0.58
N THR A 71 5.37 -4.51 -0.38
CA THR A 71 4.08 -3.84 -0.28
C THR A 71 2.99 -4.89 -0.10
N ALA A 72 2.00 -4.59 0.72
CA ALA A 72 0.87 -5.49 0.96
C ALA A 72 -0.45 -4.75 0.90
N TYR A 73 -1.45 -5.37 0.24
CA TYR A 73 -2.83 -4.92 0.30
C TYR A 73 -3.52 -5.56 1.48
N ILE A 74 -4.09 -4.74 2.35
CA ILE A 74 -4.58 -5.12 3.66
C ILE A 74 -6.08 -4.90 3.74
N GLU A 75 -6.77 -5.87 4.33
CA GLU A 75 -8.13 -5.75 4.83
C GLU A 75 -8.10 -5.72 6.35
N ALA A 76 -8.75 -4.75 6.96
CA ALA A 76 -8.74 -4.60 8.40
C ALA A 76 -10.13 -4.30 8.96
N ASN A 77 -10.37 -4.72 10.19
CA ASN A 77 -11.55 -4.40 10.99
C ASN A 77 -11.12 -3.57 12.20
N CYS A 78 -11.54 -2.30 12.24
CA CYS A 78 -11.16 -1.38 13.31
C CYS A 78 -11.91 -1.66 14.63
N ASP A 79 -13.13 -2.15 14.56
CA ASP A 79 -13.94 -2.46 15.75
C ASP A 79 -13.40 -3.66 16.51
N GLU A 80 -13.08 -4.74 15.78
CA GLU A 80 -12.51 -5.97 16.35
C GLU A 80 -10.98 -5.94 16.44
N PHE A 81 -10.35 -4.92 15.87
CA PHE A 81 -8.92 -4.65 15.86
C PHE A 81 -8.06 -5.81 15.35
N TRP A 82 -8.34 -6.20 14.09
CA TRP A 82 -7.54 -7.19 13.36
C TRP A 82 -7.30 -6.77 11.91
N TYR A 83 -6.31 -7.37 11.29
CA TYR A 83 -6.09 -7.23 9.84
C TYR A 83 -5.57 -8.53 9.22
N ARG A 84 -5.65 -8.62 7.91
CA ARG A 84 -5.04 -9.67 7.10
C ARG A 84 -4.48 -9.11 5.80
N LYS A 85 -3.46 -9.77 5.28
CA LYS A 85 -2.87 -9.43 3.99
C LYS A 85 -3.59 -10.18 2.88
N LEU A 86 -4.14 -9.46 1.92
CA LEU A 86 -4.82 -10.02 0.76
C LEU A 86 -3.86 -10.26 -0.40
N ASN A 87 -2.91 -9.36 -0.56
CA ASN A 87 -1.93 -9.36 -1.62
C ASN A 87 -0.57 -8.96 -1.07
N LEU A 88 0.50 -9.51 -1.62
CA LEU A 88 1.86 -9.21 -1.20
C LEU A 88 2.75 -9.12 -2.42
N LEU A 89 3.52 -8.04 -2.51
CA LEU A 89 4.44 -7.75 -3.60
C LEU A 89 5.85 -7.54 -3.02
N MET A 90 6.83 -8.26 -3.56
CA MET A 90 8.24 -8.09 -3.21
C MET A 90 8.97 -7.28 -4.28
N HIS A 91 9.78 -6.32 -3.86
CA HIS A 91 10.51 -5.40 -4.72
C HIS A 91 12.02 -5.53 -4.49
N GLU A 92 12.80 -5.46 -5.57
CA GLU A 92 14.26 -5.51 -5.53
C GLU A 92 14.90 -4.21 -5.03
N LYS A 93 14.12 -3.13 -4.94
CA LYS A 93 14.57 -1.83 -4.45
C LYS A 93 13.79 -1.37 -3.22
N GLU A 94 14.39 -0.42 -2.53
CA GLU A 94 13.75 0.28 -1.40
C GLU A 94 12.48 1.00 -1.84
N MET A 95 11.60 1.27 -0.87
CA MET A 95 10.43 2.11 -1.05
C MET A 95 9.44 1.63 -2.13
N GLY A 96 9.37 0.33 -2.39
CA GLY A 96 8.49 -0.22 -3.41
C GLY A 96 8.83 0.22 -4.84
N MET A 97 10.03 0.77 -5.03
CA MET A 97 10.50 1.16 -6.35
C MET A 97 10.79 -0.07 -7.21
N ASN A 98 10.66 0.06 -8.50
CA ASN A 98 10.64 -0.99 -9.50
C ASN A 98 9.38 -1.87 -9.42
N PRO A 99 8.98 -2.50 -10.54
CA PRO A 99 7.95 -3.53 -10.52
C PRO A 99 8.29 -4.64 -9.54
N ALA A 100 7.28 -5.21 -8.91
CA ALA A 100 7.47 -6.38 -8.08
C ALA A 100 7.98 -7.56 -8.91
N PHE A 101 8.96 -8.28 -8.40
CA PHE A 101 9.46 -9.52 -9.02
C PHE A 101 8.69 -10.74 -8.52
N PHE A 102 7.98 -10.63 -7.42
CA PHE A 102 7.14 -11.67 -6.84
C PHE A 102 5.84 -11.08 -6.32
N GLU A 103 4.73 -11.72 -6.65
CA GLU A 103 3.40 -11.33 -6.22
C GLU A 103 2.61 -12.55 -5.77
N THR A 104 1.94 -12.45 -4.62
CA THR A 104 0.90 -13.40 -4.21
C THR A 104 -0.46 -12.72 -4.32
N LYS A 105 -1.40 -13.37 -5.01
CA LYS A 105 -2.79 -12.89 -5.13
C LYS A 105 -3.76 -13.68 -4.26
N ASN A 106 -3.26 -14.58 -3.46
CA ASN A 106 -4.08 -15.40 -2.60
C ASN A 106 -4.38 -14.67 -1.30
N ARG A 107 -5.67 -14.51 -1.01
CA ARG A 107 -6.11 -13.98 0.28
C ARG A 107 -5.50 -14.80 1.41
N SER A 108 -4.76 -14.16 2.27
CA SER A 108 -4.32 -14.80 3.51
C SER A 108 -5.54 -15.07 4.39
N HIS A 109 -5.67 -16.29 4.88
CA HIS A 109 -6.65 -16.64 5.92
C HIS A 109 -6.13 -16.30 7.32
N ILE A 110 -4.88 -15.87 7.43
CA ILE A 110 -4.25 -15.57 8.70
C ILE A 110 -4.71 -14.19 9.18
N ILE A 111 -5.47 -14.19 10.27
CA ILE A 111 -5.88 -12.98 10.97
C ILE A 111 -4.80 -12.59 11.96
N ILE A 112 -4.34 -11.34 11.86
CA ILE A 112 -3.36 -10.75 12.78
C ILE A 112 -4.12 -9.84 13.76
N LYS A 113 -4.04 -10.16 15.05
CA LYS A 113 -4.61 -9.36 16.15
C LYS A 113 -3.48 -8.77 16.99
N PRO A 114 -3.04 -7.53 16.70
CA PRO A 114 -1.94 -6.92 17.43
C PRO A 114 -2.31 -6.71 18.89
N LYS A 115 -1.44 -7.15 19.81
CA LYS A 115 -1.67 -7.04 21.26
C LYS A 115 -0.72 -6.06 21.95
N LYS A 116 0.47 -5.86 21.37
CA LYS A 116 1.49 -5.00 21.94
C LYS A 116 1.38 -3.59 21.39
N GLU A 117 0.96 -2.63 22.18
CA GLU A 117 0.74 -1.23 21.78
C GLU A 117 1.95 -0.56 21.11
N LYS A 118 3.16 -0.99 21.41
CA LYS A 118 4.40 -0.45 20.82
C LYS A 118 4.91 -1.27 19.62
N SER A 119 4.21 -2.32 19.22
CA SER A 119 4.61 -3.08 18.03
C SER A 119 4.28 -2.33 16.75
N GLY A 120 5.09 -2.55 15.71
CA GLY A 120 4.83 -1.95 14.39
C GLY A 120 3.47 -2.34 13.83
N GLN A 121 3.01 -3.57 14.08
CA GLN A 121 1.69 -4.05 13.67
C GLN A 121 0.55 -3.29 14.35
N PHE A 122 0.68 -3.03 15.65
CA PHE A 122 -0.33 -2.26 16.39
C PHE A 122 -0.39 -0.82 15.89
N ILE A 123 0.76 -0.18 15.74
CA ILE A 123 0.86 1.21 15.27
C ILE A 123 0.30 1.34 13.85
N LEU A 124 0.62 0.40 12.96
CA LEU A 124 0.09 0.38 11.59
C LEU A 124 -1.44 0.33 11.60
N LEU A 125 -2.03 -0.64 12.28
CA LEU A 125 -3.48 -0.82 12.32
C LEU A 125 -4.18 0.36 12.98
N LYS A 126 -3.65 0.85 14.11
CA LYS A 126 -4.20 2.02 14.78
C LYS A 126 -4.19 3.25 13.88
N THR A 127 -3.07 3.50 13.20
CA THR A 127 -2.94 4.64 12.29
C THR A 127 -3.93 4.54 11.13
N ALA A 128 -4.04 3.37 10.50
CA ALA A 128 -5.00 3.16 9.42
C ALA A 128 -6.45 3.40 9.86
N CYS A 129 -6.82 2.90 11.05
CA CYS A 129 -8.15 3.11 11.60
C CYS A 129 -8.43 4.58 11.94
N ASP A 130 -7.47 5.29 12.52
CA ASP A 130 -7.60 6.71 12.86
C ASP A 130 -7.76 7.57 11.58
N LEU A 131 -7.07 7.23 10.49
CA LEU A 131 -7.13 7.95 9.22
C LEU A 131 -8.42 7.65 8.42
N SER A 132 -9.09 6.53 8.68
CA SER A 132 -10.31 6.13 7.98
C SER A 132 -11.61 6.70 8.59
N ASN A 133 -11.53 7.36 9.71
CA ASN A 133 -12.67 7.95 10.42
C ASN A 133 -13.02 9.37 9.94
#